data_c9594ec25a41bc2ee57742d79cc6d302
#
_entry.id   c9594ec25a41bc2ee57742d79cc6d302
#
_cell.length_a   1.000
_cell.length_b   1.000
_cell.length_c   1.000
_cell.angle_alpha   90.00
_cell.angle_beta   90.00
_cell.angle_gamma   90.00
#
_symmetry.space_group_name_H-M   'P 1'
#
loop_
_entity.id
_entity.type
_entity.pdbx_description
1 polymer ?
#
loop_
_entity_poly.entity_id
_entity_poly.type
_entity_poly.pdbx_seq_one_letter_code
_entity_poly.pdbx_strand_id
1 'polypeptide(L)'
;SVMLTFALPTGRSLQECIEILEGAGLPVKNLKNHGRNLVIDEGSFRYLLSKPSDVPAMVHYGAADLAIAGNDVVEESGISLVELLDTGRGKCFMAVAGTKDAAEKFNGNTSSLMGLKVATKYTRIAENTFNSWGVQIKILKLNGSVELAPALGLSDCIFDIVQTGSTLKANGLMVIKETAPVSLRLVAGSGSVQLRWRSMFGVVNAIENYVKGAACA
;
A
#
# COMPACT_ATOMS: atom_id res chain seq x y z
N SER A 1 15.63 24.63 -14.52
CA SER A 1 14.56 24.18 -13.63
C SER A 1 14.91 22.77 -13.13
N VAL A 2 14.74 22.52 -11.85
CA VAL A 2 15.03 21.23 -11.23
C VAL A 2 13.87 20.29 -11.56
N MET A 3 14.17 19.14 -12.19
CA MET A 3 13.17 18.11 -12.46
C MET A 3 12.81 17.38 -11.17
N LEU A 4 11.52 17.28 -10.84
CA LEU A 4 11.02 16.46 -9.76
C LEU A 4 10.58 15.09 -10.28
N THR A 5 11.02 14.06 -9.62
CA THR A 5 10.73 12.68 -10.00
C THR A 5 9.82 12.01 -8.97
N PHE A 6 8.72 11.45 -9.45
CA PHE A 6 7.79 10.63 -8.68
C PHE A 6 7.95 9.15 -9.03
N ALA A 7 7.98 8.29 -8.03
CA ALA A 7 7.79 6.86 -8.21
C ALA A 7 6.31 6.52 -7.97
N LEU A 8 5.71 5.77 -8.87
CA LEU A 8 4.31 5.40 -8.85
C LEU A 8 4.14 3.88 -8.99
N PRO A 9 3.17 3.27 -8.30
CA PRO A 9 2.92 1.84 -8.42
C PRO A 9 2.20 1.51 -9.72
N THR A 10 2.66 0.48 -10.42
CA THR A 10 1.90 -0.12 -11.52
C THR A 10 0.72 -0.93 -10.99
N GLY A 11 -0.20 -1.28 -11.89
CA GLY A 11 -1.37 -2.08 -11.55
C GLY A 11 -2.52 -1.25 -11.01
N ARG A 12 -3.24 -1.82 -10.06
CA ARG A 12 -4.54 -1.30 -9.59
C ARG A 12 -4.52 0.12 -9.04
N SER A 13 -3.44 0.52 -8.37
CA SER A 13 -3.35 1.84 -7.73
C SER A 13 -2.91 2.96 -8.66
N LEU A 14 -2.44 2.65 -9.88
CA LEU A 14 -1.91 3.67 -10.78
C LEU A 14 -2.96 4.70 -11.19
N GLN A 15 -4.18 4.28 -11.46
CA GLN A 15 -5.26 5.18 -11.85
C GLN A 15 -5.57 6.21 -10.75
N GLU A 16 -5.64 5.77 -9.49
CA GLU A 16 -5.81 6.69 -8.35
C GLU A 16 -4.65 7.67 -8.23
N CYS A 17 -3.42 7.22 -8.44
CA CYS A 17 -2.25 8.09 -8.43
C CYS A 17 -2.34 9.17 -9.53
N ILE A 18 -2.74 8.78 -10.73
CA ILE A 18 -2.92 9.72 -11.86
C ILE A 18 -4.00 10.75 -11.51
N GLU A 19 -5.11 10.33 -10.96
CA GLU A 19 -6.20 11.22 -10.55
C GLU A 19 -5.76 12.24 -9.49
N ILE A 20 -4.98 11.80 -8.51
CA ILE A 20 -4.40 12.68 -7.48
C ILE A 20 -3.49 13.74 -8.14
N LEU A 21 -2.58 13.31 -8.99
CA LEU A 21 -1.62 14.20 -9.66
C LEU A 21 -2.32 15.20 -10.58
N GLU A 22 -3.26 14.73 -11.38
CA GLU A 22 -4.04 15.58 -12.29
C GLU A 22 -4.90 16.58 -11.52
N GLY A 23 -5.59 16.13 -10.48
CA GLY A 23 -6.39 17.00 -9.63
C GLY A 23 -5.58 18.08 -8.92
N ALA A 24 -4.32 17.79 -8.60
CA ALA A 24 -3.39 18.75 -8.03
C ALA A 24 -2.79 19.71 -9.08
N GLY A 25 -3.13 19.55 -10.36
CA GLY A 25 -2.66 20.41 -11.44
C GLY A 25 -1.32 20.00 -12.05
N LEU A 26 -0.82 18.78 -11.75
CA LEU A 26 0.40 18.29 -12.38
C LEU A 26 0.11 17.73 -13.79
N PRO A 27 1.06 17.88 -14.75
CA PRO A 27 0.87 17.35 -16.09
C PRO A 27 0.95 15.82 -16.08
N VAL A 28 -0.05 15.17 -16.68
CA VAL A 28 -0.17 13.70 -16.70
C VAL A 28 -0.53 13.13 -18.07
N LYS A 29 -0.46 13.95 -19.13
CA LYS A 29 -0.87 13.54 -20.48
C LYS A 29 -0.08 12.32 -20.97
N ASN A 30 1.24 12.37 -20.89
CA ASN A 30 2.11 11.27 -21.31
C ASN A 30 2.00 10.09 -20.34
N LEU A 31 1.82 10.36 -19.04
CA LEU A 31 1.61 9.32 -18.03
C LEU A 31 0.34 8.52 -18.33
N LYS A 32 -0.76 9.16 -18.71
CA LYS A 32 -1.99 8.48 -19.12
C LYS A 32 -1.80 7.59 -20.34
N ASN A 33 -0.87 7.93 -21.21
CA ASN A 33 -0.59 7.26 -22.47
C ASN A 33 0.78 6.58 -22.47
N HIS A 34 1.23 6.09 -21.32
CA HIS A 34 2.59 5.57 -21.15
C HIS A 34 2.88 4.29 -21.94
N GLY A 35 1.85 3.51 -22.35
CA GLY A 35 2.05 2.24 -23.04
C GLY A 35 2.87 1.27 -22.21
N ARG A 36 4.06 0.90 -22.71
CA ARG A 36 5.02 0.04 -22.01
C ARG A 36 6.19 0.80 -21.40
N ASN A 37 6.19 2.14 -21.51
CA ASN A 37 7.25 2.95 -20.93
C ASN A 37 7.14 2.99 -19.40
N LEU A 38 8.28 2.87 -18.74
CA LEU A 38 8.39 2.91 -17.28
C LEU A 38 8.99 4.23 -16.79
N VAL A 39 9.54 5.03 -17.68
CA VAL A 39 10.06 6.38 -17.40
C VAL A 39 9.31 7.36 -18.31
N ILE A 40 8.57 8.26 -17.71
CA ILE A 40 7.72 9.20 -18.43
C ILE A 40 8.11 10.61 -18.04
N ASP A 41 8.58 11.39 -19.02
CA ASP A 41 8.91 12.80 -18.84
C ASP A 41 7.72 13.68 -19.24
N GLU A 42 7.39 14.63 -18.37
CA GLU A 42 6.34 15.63 -18.58
C GLU A 42 6.77 17.00 -18.07
N GLY A 43 7.36 17.79 -18.95
CA GLY A 43 7.85 19.12 -18.58
C GLY A 43 8.93 19.05 -17.50
N SER A 44 8.67 19.65 -16.36
CA SER A 44 9.58 19.63 -15.20
C SER A 44 9.40 18.42 -14.27
N PHE A 45 8.57 17.46 -14.67
CA PHE A 45 8.30 16.26 -13.91
C PHE A 45 8.75 15.00 -14.63
N ARG A 46 9.14 14.02 -13.84
CA ARG A 46 9.41 12.65 -14.31
C ARG A 46 8.63 11.68 -13.46
N TYR A 47 8.00 10.70 -14.09
CA TYR A 47 7.31 9.61 -13.42
C TYR A 47 8.02 8.30 -13.72
N LEU A 48 8.34 7.57 -12.64
CA LEU A 48 8.89 6.22 -12.71
C LEU A 48 7.79 5.24 -12.32
N LEU A 49 7.52 4.26 -13.18
CA LEU A 49 6.54 3.22 -12.90
C LEU A 49 7.27 1.95 -12.46
N SER A 50 6.87 1.39 -11.34
CA SER A 50 7.43 0.13 -10.85
C SER A 50 6.38 -0.69 -10.11
N LYS A 51 6.70 -1.94 -9.81
CA LYS A 51 5.85 -2.76 -8.95
C LYS A 51 5.66 -2.05 -7.61
N PRO A 52 4.46 -2.14 -6.99
CA PRO A 52 4.21 -1.49 -5.70
C PRO A 52 5.27 -1.78 -4.65
N SER A 53 5.74 -3.02 -4.55
CA SER A 53 6.76 -3.44 -3.58
C SER A 53 8.13 -2.78 -3.77
N ASP A 54 8.43 -2.27 -4.97
CA ASP A 54 9.72 -1.64 -5.30
C ASP A 54 9.68 -0.11 -5.13
N VAL A 55 8.49 0.48 -5.05
CA VAL A 55 8.34 1.94 -4.94
C VAL A 55 9.09 2.52 -3.74
N PRO A 56 9.03 1.95 -2.52
CA PRO A 56 9.78 2.48 -1.39
C PRO A 56 11.30 2.54 -1.64
N ALA A 57 11.87 1.55 -2.29
CA ALA A 57 13.30 1.51 -2.62
C ALA A 57 13.69 2.64 -3.60
N MET A 58 12.84 2.97 -4.57
CA MET A 58 13.08 4.05 -5.53
C MET A 58 13.32 5.40 -4.83
N VAL A 59 12.55 5.68 -3.81
CA VAL A 59 12.68 6.91 -3.02
C VAL A 59 13.86 6.82 -2.07
N HIS A 60 14.02 5.70 -1.40
CA HIS A 60 15.09 5.50 -0.41
C HIS A 60 16.48 5.64 -1.04
N TYR A 61 16.69 5.07 -2.22
CA TYR A 61 17.96 5.14 -2.94
C TYR A 61 18.11 6.39 -3.82
N GLY A 62 17.14 7.29 -3.80
CA GLY A 62 17.25 8.58 -4.50
C GLY A 62 16.95 8.54 -5.99
N ALA A 63 16.40 7.45 -6.53
CA ALA A 63 15.93 7.42 -7.92
C ALA A 63 14.71 8.31 -8.13
N ALA A 64 13.90 8.48 -7.12
CA ALA A 64 12.78 9.43 -7.10
C ALA A 64 12.86 10.34 -5.86
N ASP A 65 12.30 11.53 -5.97
CA ASP A 65 12.20 12.49 -4.86
C ASP A 65 10.99 12.19 -3.99
N LEU A 66 9.89 11.84 -4.64
CA LEU A 66 8.58 11.58 -4.05
C LEU A 66 8.02 10.27 -4.57
N ALA A 67 7.13 9.68 -3.80
CA ALA A 67 6.33 8.55 -4.26
C ALA A 67 4.92 8.62 -3.71
N ILE A 68 4.00 7.98 -4.42
CA ILE A 68 2.67 7.66 -3.89
C ILE A 68 2.64 6.15 -3.72
N ALA A 69 2.42 5.70 -2.48
CA ALA A 69 2.43 4.30 -2.12
C ALA A 69 1.46 4.03 -0.97
N GLY A 70 0.89 2.84 -0.93
CA GLY A 70 0.11 2.40 0.23
C GLY A 70 0.97 2.31 1.47
N ASN A 71 0.43 2.69 2.62
CA ASN A 71 1.17 2.57 3.89
C ASN A 71 1.49 1.10 4.22
N ASP A 72 0.71 0.16 3.74
CA ASP A 72 1.00 -1.27 3.81
C ASP A 72 2.31 -1.64 3.10
N VAL A 73 2.49 -1.13 1.89
CA VAL A 73 3.69 -1.37 1.07
C VAL A 73 4.93 -0.78 1.74
N VAL A 74 4.82 0.44 2.26
CA VAL A 74 5.92 1.11 2.97
C VAL A 74 6.30 0.33 4.23
N GLU A 75 5.32 -0.04 5.05
CA GLU A 75 5.55 -0.80 6.28
C GLU A 75 6.16 -2.18 5.98
N GLU A 76 5.62 -2.91 5.01
CA GLU A 76 6.14 -4.23 4.64
C GLU A 76 7.56 -4.18 4.12
N SER A 77 7.95 -3.10 3.44
CA SER A 77 9.32 -2.92 2.94
C SER A 77 10.36 -2.84 4.05
N GLY A 78 9.97 -2.42 5.25
CA GLY A 78 10.89 -2.15 6.35
C GLY A 78 11.78 -0.93 6.13
N ILE A 79 11.57 -0.19 5.05
CA ILE A 79 12.34 1.02 4.70
C ILE A 79 11.74 2.21 5.43
N SER A 80 12.60 3.00 6.07
CA SER A 80 12.19 4.24 6.73
C SER A 80 12.08 5.36 5.71
N LEU A 81 10.85 5.88 5.53
CA LEU A 81 10.55 7.02 4.66
C LEU A 81 9.84 8.11 5.46
N VAL A 82 9.86 9.32 4.93
CA VAL A 82 9.08 10.43 5.48
C VAL A 82 7.70 10.42 4.85
N GLU A 83 6.67 10.21 5.66
CA GLU A 83 5.29 10.36 5.22
C GLU A 83 4.92 11.84 5.25
N LEU A 84 4.60 12.41 4.10
CA LEU A 84 4.26 13.82 3.96
C LEU A 84 2.74 14.05 4.03
N LEU A 85 1.95 13.09 3.57
CA LEU A 85 0.50 13.24 3.47
C LEU A 85 -0.19 11.88 3.37
N ASP A 86 -1.29 11.72 4.10
CA ASP A 86 -2.29 10.69 3.84
C ASP A 86 -3.30 11.26 2.82
N THR A 87 -3.35 10.67 1.64
CA THR A 87 -4.23 11.16 0.58
C THR A 87 -5.71 10.86 0.82
N GLY A 88 -6.01 9.93 1.71
CA GLY A 88 -7.37 9.43 1.92
C GLY A 88 -7.95 8.68 0.71
N ARG A 89 -7.14 8.36 -0.28
CA ARG A 89 -7.53 7.65 -1.51
C ARG A 89 -7.05 6.22 -1.49
N GLY A 90 -7.69 5.37 -2.28
CA GLY A 90 -7.36 3.96 -2.35
C GLY A 90 -7.59 3.22 -1.05
N LYS A 91 -8.62 3.60 -0.29
CA LYS A 91 -8.89 3.05 1.05
C LYS A 91 -9.19 1.56 1.00
N CYS A 92 -8.51 0.84 1.86
CA CYS A 92 -8.75 -0.56 2.18
C CYS A 92 -8.31 -0.81 3.62
N PHE A 93 -8.28 -2.06 4.04
CA PHE A 93 -7.81 -2.41 5.38
C PHE A 93 -7.08 -3.75 5.37
N MET A 94 -6.19 -3.94 6.32
CA MET A 94 -5.56 -5.22 6.61
C MET A 94 -6.48 -6.04 7.50
N ALA A 95 -6.58 -7.34 7.23
CA ALA A 95 -7.41 -8.21 8.05
C ALA A 95 -6.87 -9.63 8.12
N VAL A 96 -7.17 -10.28 9.23
CA VAL A 96 -7.15 -11.74 9.33
C VAL A 96 -8.46 -12.24 8.74
N ALA A 97 -8.40 -13.20 7.82
CA ALA A 97 -9.56 -13.79 7.18
C ALA A 97 -9.43 -15.31 7.12
N GLY A 98 -10.55 -15.98 7.08
CA GLY A 98 -10.58 -17.45 7.05
C GLY A 98 -11.97 -17.96 6.71
N THR A 99 -12.13 -19.28 6.84
CA THR A 99 -13.42 -19.94 6.65
C THR A 99 -14.40 -19.55 7.76
N LYS A 100 -15.68 -19.85 7.54
CA LYS A 100 -16.71 -19.64 8.57
C LYS A 100 -16.37 -20.39 9.86
N ASP A 101 -15.86 -21.63 9.75
CA ASP A 101 -15.45 -22.42 10.92
C ASP A 101 -14.31 -21.75 11.69
N ALA A 102 -13.32 -21.19 10.98
CA ALA A 102 -12.24 -20.45 11.60
C ALA A 102 -12.74 -19.20 12.32
N ALA A 103 -13.70 -18.49 11.72
CA ALA A 103 -14.31 -17.30 12.32
C ALA A 103 -15.10 -17.63 13.59
N GLU A 104 -15.85 -18.73 13.59
CA GLU A 104 -16.60 -19.22 14.75
C GLU A 104 -15.67 -19.62 15.90
N LYS A 105 -14.57 -20.31 15.59
CA LYS A 105 -13.55 -20.70 16.60
C LYS A 105 -12.83 -19.50 17.20
N PHE A 106 -12.64 -18.44 16.43
CA PHE A 106 -12.01 -17.21 16.91
C PHE A 106 -12.84 -16.52 18.00
N ASN A 107 -14.13 -16.36 17.78
CA ASN A 107 -15.10 -15.79 18.73
C ASN A 107 -14.59 -14.53 19.47
N GLY A 108 -13.92 -13.63 18.74
CA GLY A 108 -13.38 -12.38 19.29
C GLY A 108 -12.12 -12.52 20.15
N ASN A 109 -11.58 -13.71 20.30
CA ASN A 109 -10.42 -13.97 21.15
C ASN A 109 -9.14 -14.19 20.33
N THR A 110 -8.22 -13.21 20.37
CA THR A 110 -6.95 -13.29 19.63
C THR A 110 -6.07 -14.46 20.07
N SER A 111 -6.17 -14.90 21.32
CA SER A 111 -5.40 -16.05 21.82
C SER A 111 -5.74 -17.36 21.10
N SER A 112 -6.94 -17.46 20.50
CA SER A 112 -7.34 -18.63 19.70
C SER A 112 -6.53 -18.78 18.41
N LEU A 113 -5.84 -17.72 18.00
CA LEU A 113 -4.98 -17.70 16.80
C LEU A 113 -3.56 -18.22 17.08
N MET A 114 -3.25 -18.53 18.35
CA MET A 114 -1.93 -19.04 18.76
C MET A 114 -1.56 -20.32 17.99
N GLY A 115 -0.38 -20.34 17.40
CA GLY A 115 0.16 -21.50 16.70
C GLY A 115 -0.45 -21.77 15.32
N LEU A 116 -1.40 -20.96 14.87
CA LEU A 116 -2.00 -21.13 13.54
C LEU A 116 -1.00 -20.83 12.43
N LYS A 117 -1.18 -21.50 11.29
CA LYS A 117 -0.47 -21.19 10.06
C LYS A 117 -1.24 -20.13 9.29
N VAL A 118 -0.58 -19.02 9.03
CA VAL A 118 -1.13 -17.83 8.33
C VAL A 118 -0.43 -17.64 7.00
N ALA A 119 -1.17 -17.70 5.91
CA ALA A 119 -0.64 -17.38 4.59
C ALA A 119 -0.76 -15.88 4.33
N THR A 120 0.31 -15.27 3.87
CA THR A 120 0.35 -13.83 3.60
C THR A 120 1.52 -13.46 2.70
N LYS A 121 1.38 -12.39 1.93
CA LYS A 121 2.52 -11.70 1.32
C LYS A 121 3.10 -10.62 2.22
N TYR A 122 2.41 -10.26 3.30
CA TYR A 122 2.77 -9.22 4.27
C TYR A 122 3.38 -9.80 5.53
N THR A 123 4.53 -10.46 5.38
CA THR A 123 5.14 -11.23 6.49
C THR A 123 5.58 -10.34 7.65
N ARG A 124 6.16 -9.16 7.36
CA ARG A 124 6.60 -8.21 8.38
C ARG A 124 5.41 -7.62 9.14
N ILE A 125 4.38 -7.16 8.41
CA ILE A 125 3.18 -6.59 9.04
C ILE A 125 2.46 -7.65 9.86
N ALA A 126 2.35 -8.87 9.34
CA ALA A 126 1.73 -9.99 10.06
C ALA A 126 2.46 -10.28 11.38
N GLU A 127 3.77 -10.42 11.36
CA GLU A 127 4.57 -10.65 12.58
C GLU A 127 4.33 -9.54 13.60
N ASN A 128 4.43 -8.28 13.19
CA ASN A 128 4.24 -7.14 14.07
C ASN A 128 2.82 -7.11 14.67
N THR A 129 1.82 -7.39 13.85
CA THR A 129 0.42 -7.38 14.27
C THR A 129 0.14 -8.49 15.30
N PHE A 130 0.49 -9.73 14.98
CA PHE A 130 0.27 -10.85 15.89
C PHE A 130 1.12 -10.74 17.15
N ASN A 131 2.36 -10.27 17.05
CA ASN A 131 3.20 -10.03 18.24
C ASN A 131 2.59 -8.96 19.15
N SER A 132 1.93 -7.94 18.62
CA SER A 132 1.24 -6.93 19.42
C SER A 132 0.09 -7.52 20.27
N TRP A 133 -0.45 -8.66 19.86
CA TRP A 133 -1.47 -9.40 20.59
C TRP A 133 -0.88 -10.49 21.53
N GLY A 134 0.45 -10.62 21.55
CA GLY A 134 1.10 -11.71 22.27
C GLY A 134 0.87 -13.08 21.64
N VAL A 135 0.57 -13.14 20.35
CA VAL A 135 0.23 -14.36 19.62
C VAL A 135 1.37 -14.76 18.69
N GLN A 136 1.86 -15.98 18.82
CA GLN A 136 2.82 -16.57 17.90
C GLN A 136 2.11 -17.37 16.82
N ILE A 137 2.47 -17.14 15.57
CA ILE A 137 1.93 -17.83 14.39
C ILE A 137 3.05 -18.45 13.56
N LYS A 138 2.67 -19.36 12.68
CA LYS A 138 3.53 -19.88 11.63
C LYS A 138 3.18 -19.17 10.32
N ILE A 139 4.14 -18.48 9.72
CA ILE A 139 3.90 -17.74 8.49
C ILE A 139 4.24 -18.60 7.28
N LEU A 140 3.28 -18.70 6.35
CA LEU A 140 3.50 -19.19 4.99
C LEU A 140 3.53 -17.99 4.06
N LYS A 141 4.72 -17.65 3.54
CA LYS A 141 4.84 -16.54 2.59
C LYS A 141 4.38 -16.97 1.20
N LEU A 142 3.40 -16.25 0.66
CA LEU A 142 2.95 -16.37 -0.73
C LEU A 142 3.02 -14.99 -1.40
N ASN A 143 3.35 -14.97 -2.69
CA ASN A 143 3.48 -13.72 -3.44
C ASN A 143 2.14 -13.20 -3.99
N GLY A 144 1.13 -14.03 -4.01
CA GLY A 144 -0.22 -13.69 -4.46
C GLY A 144 -1.15 -14.88 -4.32
N SER A 145 -2.44 -14.66 -4.62
CA SER A 145 -3.49 -15.69 -4.53
C SER A 145 -3.53 -16.40 -3.18
N VAL A 146 -3.30 -15.63 -2.12
CA VAL A 146 -3.27 -16.16 -0.74
C VAL A 146 -4.60 -16.79 -0.33
N GLU A 147 -5.71 -16.36 -0.94
CA GLU A 147 -7.06 -16.86 -0.71
C GLU A 147 -7.21 -18.35 -1.00
N LEU A 148 -6.34 -18.92 -1.81
CA LEU A 148 -6.34 -20.35 -2.12
C LEU A 148 -5.79 -21.21 -0.99
N ALA A 149 -4.95 -20.66 -0.13
CA ALA A 149 -4.21 -21.43 0.86
C ALA A 149 -5.09 -22.20 1.85
N PRO A 150 -6.16 -21.63 2.42
CA PRO A 150 -7.03 -22.38 3.32
C PRO A 150 -7.74 -23.57 2.64
N ALA A 151 -8.25 -23.36 1.43
CA ALA A 151 -8.95 -24.41 0.67
C ALA A 151 -8.03 -25.57 0.31
N LEU A 152 -6.74 -25.31 0.10
CA LEU A 152 -5.72 -26.31 -0.23
C LEU A 152 -5.09 -26.95 1.02
N GLY A 153 -5.52 -26.57 2.21
CA GLY A 153 -4.96 -27.08 3.46
C GLY A 153 -3.54 -26.57 3.75
N LEU A 154 -3.09 -25.51 3.09
CA LEU A 154 -1.75 -24.93 3.25
C LEU A 154 -1.68 -24.00 4.46
N SER A 155 -2.78 -23.40 4.85
CA SER A 155 -2.86 -22.54 6.03
C SER A 155 -4.22 -22.62 6.69
N ASP A 156 -4.28 -22.20 7.96
CA ASP A 156 -5.52 -22.15 8.73
C ASP A 156 -6.32 -20.88 8.42
N CYS A 157 -5.63 -19.79 8.17
CA CYS A 157 -6.19 -18.50 7.80
C CYS A 157 -5.22 -17.71 6.93
N ILE A 158 -5.63 -16.52 6.52
CA ILE A 158 -4.82 -15.59 5.75
C ILE A 158 -4.75 -14.24 6.44
N PHE A 159 -3.73 -13.47 6.09
CA PHE A 159 -3.59 -12.06 6.46
C PHE A 159 -3.36 -11.27 5.19
N ASP A 160 -4.31 -10.42 4.82
CA ASP A 160 -4.27 -9.75 3.52
C ASP A 160 -5.04 -8.44 3.55
N ILE A 161 -4.88 -7.66 2.48
CA ILE A 161 -5.67 -6.46 2.22
C ILE A 161 -7.08 -6.85 1.78
N VAL A 162 -8.05 -6.12 2.30
CA VAL A 162 -9.47 -6.25 1.95
C VAL A 162 -9.99 -4.88 1.54
N GLN A 163 -10.58 -4.80 0.36
CA GLN A 163 -11.23 -3.58 -0.12
C GLN A 163 -12.76 -3.69 0.04
N THR A 164 -13.38 -4.65 -0.65
CA THR A 164 -14.83 -4.88 -0.59
C THR A 164 -15.20 -6.23 0.03
N GLY A 165 -14.24 -7.13 0.16
CA GLY A 165 -14.48 -8.50 0.62
C GLY A 165 -15.00 -9.45 -0.45
N SER A 166 -15.18 -8.99 -1.69
CA SER A 166 -15.72 -9.82 -2.78
C SER A 166 -14.81 -11.01 -3.12
N THR A 167 -13.50 -10.80 -3.17
CA THR A 167 -12.53 -11.88 -3.42
C THR A 167 -12.54 -12.92 -2.30
N LEU A 168 -12.63 -12.49 -1.05
CA LEU A 168 -12.76 -13.39 0.09
C LEU A 168 -14.02 -14.25 -0.05
N LYS A 169 -15.16 -13.61 -0.28
CA LYS A 169 -16.45 -14.29 -0.43
C LYS A 169 -16.45 -15.30 -1.57
N ALA A 170 -15.85 -14.92 -2.71
CA ALA A 170 -15.74 -15.82 -3.87
C ALA A 170 -14.93 -17.08 -3.57
N ASN A 171 -14.04 -17.04 -2.58
CA ASN A 171 -13.20 -18.17 -2.15
C ASN A 171 -13.66 -18.81 -0.82
N GLY A 172 -14.90 -18.53 -0.41
CA GLY A 172 -15.47 -19.11 0.81
C GLY A 172 -14.86 -18.59 2.11
N LEU A 173 -14.26 -17.40 2.05
CA LEU A 173 -13.60 -16.77 3.20
C LEU A 173 -14.39 -15.55 3.67
N MET A 174 -14.12 -15.15 4.91
CA MET A 174 -14.69 -13.97 5.52
C MET A 174 -13.68 -13.29 6.43
N VAL A 175 -13.87 -12.02 6.70
CA VAL A 175 -13.05 -11.28 7.66
C VAL A 175 -13.30 -11.85 9.06
N ILE A 176 -12.20 -12.24 9.70
CA ILE A 176 -12.20 -12.67 11.11
C ILE A 176 -11.93 -11.47 12.01
N LYS A 177 -10.88 -10.68 11.68
CA LYS A 177 -10.52 -9.50 12.44
C LYS A 177 -9.87 -8.45 11.53
N GLU A 178 -10.47 -7.28 11.49
CA GLU A 178 -9.87 -6.10 10.88
C GLU A 178 -8.74 -5.57 11.77
N THR A 179 -7.60 -5.19 11.20
CA THR A 179 -6.41 -4.81 11.97
C THR A 179 -5.97 -3.38 11.79
N ALA A 180 -5.87 -2.89 10.54
CA ALA A 180 -5.36 -1.55 10.29
C ALA A 180 -5.95 -0.97 9.01
N PRO A 181 -6.23 0.35 8.99
CA PRO A 181 -6.62 1.04 7.76
C PRO A 181 -5.41 1.21 6.83
N VAL A 182 -5.69 1.18 5.54
CA VAL A 182 -4.71 1.40 4.48
C VAL A 182 -5.24 2.45 3.50
N SER A 183 -4.34 3.33 3.08
CA SER A 183 -4.61 4.32 2.03
C SER A 183 -3.31 4.70 1.32
N LEU A 184 -3.41 5.37 0.18
CA LEU A 184 -2.25 5.89 -0.52
C LEU A 184 -1.64 7.07 0.23
N ARG A 185 -0.32 7.05 0.42
CA ARG A 185 0.45 8.08 1.11
C ARG A 185 1.43 8.74 0.14
N LEU A 186 1.61 10.03 0.30
CA LEU A 186 2.72 10.76 -0.33
C LEU A 186 3.93 10.64 0.58
N VAL A 187 4.99 10.06 0.07
CA VAL A 187 6.21 9.76 0.86
C VAL A 187 7.45 10.29 0.14
N ALA A 188 8.50 10.52 0.92
CA ALA A 188 9.79 10.98 0.42
C ALA A 188 10.93 10.33 1.20
N GLY A 189 12.12 10.29 0.60
CA GLY A 189 13.34 9.96 1.31
C GLY A 189 13.78 11.13 2.21
N SER A 190 14.34 10.83 3.37
CA SER A 190 14.83 11.86 4.30
C SER A 190 15.88 12.78 3.67
N GLY A 191 16.77 12.23 2.83
CA GLY A 191 17.77 13.01 2.10
C GLY A 191 17.15 14.00 1.13
N SER A 192 16.13 13.61 0.37
CA SER A 192 15.40 14.50 -0.54
C SER A 192 14.67 15.61 0.21
N VAL A 193 14.06 15.30 1.35
CA VAL A 193 13.40 16.32 2.18
C VAL A 193 14.41 17.37 2.67
N GLN A 194 15.58 16.95 3.09
CA GLN A 194 16.63 17.88 3.56
C GLN A 194 17.20 18.76 2.45
N LEU A 195 17.44 18.18 1.28
CA LEU A 195 18.17 18.85 0.20
C LEU A 195 17.26 19.56 -0.81
N ARG A 196 16.02 19.09 -0.98
CA ARG A 196 15.14 19.53 -2.08
C ARG A 196 13.77 20.00 -1.62
N TRP A 197 13.57 20.25 -0.33
CA TRP A 197 12.28 20.67 0.20
C TRP A 197 11.68 21.89 -0.49
N ARG A 198 12.51 22.88 -0.81
CA ARG A 198 12.05 24.09 -1.51
C ARG A 198 11.44 23.79 -2.88
N SER A 199 11.99 22.79 -3.59
CA SER A 199 11.47 22.35 -4.89
C SER A 199 10.22 21.50 -4.77
N MET A 200 10.05 20.81 -3.63
CA MET A 200 8.96 19.85 -3.39
C MET A 200 7.73 20.51 -2.76
N PHE A 201 7.93 21.55 -1.97
CA PHE A 201 6.90 22.14 -1.11
C PHE A 201 5.64 22.58 -1.89
N GLY A 202 5.80 23.23 -3.04
CA GLY A 202 4.66 23.68 -3.86
C GLY A 202 3.82 22.52 -4.37
N VAL A 203 4.47 21.42 -4.77
CA VAL A 203 3.79 20.22 -5.25
C VAL A 203 3.09 19.49 -4.11
N VAL A 204 3.74 19.37 -2.98
CA VAL A 204 3.14 18.76 -1.77
C VAL A 204 1.89 19.53 -1.35
N ASN A 205 1.95 20.85 -1.30
CA ASN A 205 0.81 21.70 -0.99
C ASN A 205 -0.32 21.55 -2.02
N ALA A 206 -0.01 21.50 -3.30
CA ALA A 206 -1.02 21.33 -4.34
C ALA A 206 -1.77 19.99 -4.19
N ILE A 207 -1.05 18.93 -3.90
CA ILE A 207 -1.65 17.61 -3.64
C ILE A 207 -2.50 17.65 -2.37
N GLU A 208 -1.98 18.21 -1.29
CA GLU A 208 -2.70 18.34 -0.02
C GLU A 208 -4.00 19.11 -0.19
N ASN A 209 -3.96 20.26 -0.84
CA ASN A 209 -5.14 21.08 -1.10
C ASN A 209 -6.19 20.34 -1.94
N TYR A 210 -5.77 19.60 -2.94
CA TYR A 210 -6.68 18.82 -3.77
C TYR A 210 -7.37 17.72 -2.97
N VAL A 211 -6.65 16.89 -2.22
CA VAL A 211 -7.24 15.77 -1.49
C VAL A 211 -8.11 16.24 -0.32
N LYS A 212 -7.76 17.33 0.35
CA LYS A 212 -8.58 17.94 1.42
C LYS A 212 -9.81 18.62 0.85
N GLY A 213 -9.68 19.33 -0.26
CA GLY A 213 -10.81 19.98 -0.93
C GLY A 213 -11.84 18.98 -1.44
N ALA A 214 -11.43 17.85 -1.95
CA ALA A 214 -12.31 16.77 -2.39
C ALA A 214 -13.01 16.05 -1.24
N ALA A 215 -12.45 16.09 -0.02
CA ALA A 215 -13.08 15.51 1.18
C ALA A 215 -14.21 16.38 1.75
N CYS A 216 -14.25 17.68 1.39
CA CYS A 216 -15.27 18.63 1.84
C CYS A 216 -16.44 18.79 0.84
N ALA A 217 -16.35 18.17 -0.31
CA ALA A 217 -17.39 18.17 -1.33
C ALA A 217 -18.18 16.86 -1.31
#